data_5128205c150b8c3e0ec9f83f4447b6b0
#
_entry.id   5128205c150b8c3e0ec9f83f4447b6b0
#
_cell.length_a   1.000
_cell.length_b   1.000
_cell.length_c   1.000
_cell.angle_alpha   90.00
_cell.angle_beta   90.00
_cell.angle_gamma   90.00
#
_symmetry.space_group_name_H-M   'P 1'
#
loop_
_entity.id
_entity.type
_entity.pdbx_description
1 polymer ?
#
loop_
_entity_poly.entity_id
_entity_poly.type
_entity_poly.pdbx_seq_one_letter_code
_entity_poly.pdbx_strand_id
1 'polypeptide(L)'
;YSFVFLDEFQDTTAIQYAFVKECFWNSGTKVTSVGDNKQRIMVWAGAVKTIFNDFYRELNPKCIRLIMNHRSAPRLVALQKAMYESLKEKATEVCASGNWAEDDGNIALFIADNEQLEAAAVSKDILLKISNGVEPHDICILCKQKPQDYASAIIEELEKHGVRARIETGYQDLIKEPIVDLFIKFMICADSRKHPNEWTFIEELLVELWGISGMRENDTFDEMQRKLSAVVNVVKKNIQQKLDTEQWHSTLNSIIDFFGIGNIKAKFPAYKQGTYFMNVINQFESLFFEEYVAAHGVWNLAIENFRGDHSVPIMTIHKSKGLEYNAVYFIGLEDSAFWNFRNQPDEDRCTFFVALSRAKASVTFTFCKKRTGMKCPMQRHNAINEFFDLLQRPGIAEVKRFQNR
;
A
#
# COMPACT_ATOMS: atom_id res chain seq x y z
N TYR A 1 16.10 -26.50 -4.92
CA TYR A 1 16.58 -25.14 -4.59
C TYR A 1 17.80 -25.25 -3.66
N SER A 2 18.86 -24.47 -3.93
CA SER A 2 20.04 -24.40 -3.06
C SER A 2 19.87 -23.39 -1.92
N PHE A 3 19.01 -22.36 -2.13
CA PHE A 3 18.70 -21.30 -1.19
C PHE A 3 17.22 -20.99 -1.20
N VAL A 4 16.65 -20.72 -0.03
CA VAL A 4 15.28 -20.25 0.18
C VAL A 4 15.31 -19.06 1.12
N PHE A 5 14.62 -17.98 0.74
CA PHE A 5 14.46 -16.76 1.54
C PHE A 5 12.99 -16.62 1.93
N LEU A 6 12.75 -16.48 3.23
CA LEU A 6 11.43 -16.28 3.82
C LEU A 6 11.37 -14.84 4.30
N ASP A 7 10.69 -13.98 3.53
CA ASP A 7 10.50 -12.59 3.90
C ASP A 7 9.21 -12.40 4.72
N GLU A 8 9.14 -11.31 5.48
CA GLU A 8 8.03 -11.00 6.39
C GLU A 8 7.68 -12.18 7.32
N PHE A 9 8.72 -12.86 7.79
CA PHE A 9 8.59 -14.16 8.48
C PHE A 9 7.71 -14.10 9.73
N GLN A 10 7.59 -12.94 10.40
CA GLN A 10 6.71 -12.72 11.55
C GLN A 10 5.21 -12.96 11.25
N ASP A 11 4.80 -12.96 9.97
CA ASP A 11 3.41 -13.18 9.56
C ASP A 11 3.15 -14.64 9.08
N THR A 12 4.12 -15.51 9.22
CA THR A 12 3.99 -16.90 8.81
C THR A 12 2.96 -17.66 9.67
N THR A 13 2.00 -18.31 9.00
CA THR A 13 1.01 -19.17 9.66
C THR A 13 1.58 -20.55 9.97
N ALA A 14 0.93 -21.31 10.87
CA ALA A 14 1.36 -22.67 11.21
C ALA A 14 1.40 -23.60 9.99
N ILE A 15 0.44 -23.48 9.07
CA ILE A 15 0.39 -24.28 7.84
C ILE A 15 1.55 -23.94 6.91
N GLN A 16 1.82 -22.65 6.70
CA GLN A 16 2.94 -22.20 5.88
C GLN A 16 4.29 -22.68 6.47
N TYR A 17 4.44 -22.56 7.78
CA TYR A 17 5.64 -23.02 8.45
C TYR A 17 5.84 -24.54 8.30
N ALA A 18 4.77 -25.33 8.51
CA ALA A 18 4.81 -26.79 8.33
C ALA A 18 5.16 -27.16 6.88
N PHE A 19 4.58 -26.45 5.88
CA PHE A 19 4.90 -26.66 4.48
C PHE A 19 6.37 -26.39 4.16
N VAL A 20 6.88 -25.24 4.59
CA VAL A 20 8.30 -24.86 4.38
C VAL A 20 9.23 -25.89 5.04
N LYS A 21 8.88 -26.33 6.25
CA LYS A 21 9.64 -27.34 7.00
C LYS A 21 9.71 -28.68 6.23
N GLU A 22 8.57 -29.19 5.78
CA GLU A 22 8.50 -30.44 5.04
C GLU A 22 9.30 -30.38 3.72
N CYS A 23 9.26 -29.24 3.04
CA CYS A 23 9.97 -29.08 1.77
C CYS A 23 11.49 -28.91 1.92
N PHE A 24 11.98 -28.28 2.99
CA PHE A 24 13.35 -27.75 2.97
C PHE A 24 14.24 -28.16 4.16
N TRP A 25 13.70 -28.60 5.32
CA TRP A 25 14.56 -28.90 6.49
C TRP A 25 15.58 -30.01 6.26
N ASN A 26 15.20 -31.04 5.48
CA ASN A 26 16.06 -32.20 5.23
C ASN A 26 16.61 -32.26 3.79
N SER A 27 16.49 -31.18 3.02
CA SER A 27 16.84 -31.17 1.59
C SER A 27 18.27 -30.69 1.28
N GLY A 28 19.04 -30.28 2.30
CA GLY A 28 20.34 -29.64 2.11
C GLY A 28 20.24 -28.18 1.66
N THR A 29 19.00 -27.63 1.53
CA THR A 29 18.72 -26.25 1.19
C THR A 29 19.10 -25.30 2.34
N LYS A 30 19.76 -24.19 2.02
CA LYS A 30 20.04 -23.14 2.99
C LYS A 30 18.81 -22.23 3.10
N VAL A 31 18.23 -22.17 4.30
CA VAL A 31 17.04 -21.35 4.56
C VAL A 31 17.42 -20.10 5.35
N THR A 32 16.99 -18.95 4.88
CA THR A 32 17.15 -17.65 5.54
C THR A 32 15.78 -17.04 5.79
N SER A 33 15.47 -16.69 7.03
CA SER A 33 14.25 -15.95 7.38
C SER A 33 14.59 -14.50 7.74
N VAL A 34 13.79 -13.57 7.23
CA VAL A 34 13.89 -12.12 7.50
C VAL A 34 12.55 -11.62 7.99
N GLY A 35 12.57 -10.75 9.01
CA GLY A 35 11.33 -10.17 9.52
C GLY A 35 11.53 -9.39 10.82
N ASP A 36 10.45 -8.79 11.30
CA ASP A 36 10.42 -7.96 12.50
C ASP A 36 9.19 -8.26 13.37
N ASN A 37 9.39 -8.84 14.53
CA ASN A 37 8.32 -9.19 15.48
C ASN A 37 7.42 -7.99 15.83
N LYS A 38 7.97 -6.76 15.83
CA LYS A 38 7.25 -5.52 16.12
C LYS A 38 6.25 -5.15 15.02
N GLN A 39 6.37 -5.75 13.83
CA GLN A 39 5.49 -5.55 12.68
C GLN A 39 4.50 -6.70 12.47
N ARG A 40 4.32 -7.58 13.46
CA ARG A 40 3.36 -8.68 13.39
C ARG A 40 1.94 -8.19 13.62
N ILE A 41 1.21 -7.95 12.54
CA ILE A 41 -0.19 -7.46 12.54
C ILE A 41 -1.17 -8.44 11.87
N MET A 42 -0.69 -9.63 11.48
CA MET A 42 -1.51 -10.65 10.81
C MET A 42 -1.92 -11.80 11.76
N VAL A 43 -2.01 -11.53 13.06
CA VAL A 43 -2.40 -12.55 14.07
C VAL A 43 -3.82 -13.04 13.81
N TRP A 44 -4.72 -12.17 13.41
CA TRP A 44 -6.09 -12.50 13.01
C TRP A 44 -6.15 -13.48 11.81
N ALA A 45 -5.13 -13.47 10.95
CA ALA A 45 -4.98 -14.40 9.81
C ALA A 45 -4.22 -15.69 10.17
N GLY A 46 -3.87 -15.90 11.46
CA GLY A 46 -3.22 -17.09 11.96
C GLY A 46 -1.69 -17.03 12.03
N ALA A 47 -1.09 -15.83 11.97
CA ALA A 47 0.35 -15.67 12.17
C ALA A 47 0.80 -16.19 13.55
N VAL A 48 1.85 -17.00 13.57
CA VAL A 48 2.33 -17.66 14.79
C VAL A 48 3.20 -16.72 15.61
N LYS A 49 2.83 -16.47 16.87
CA LYS A 49 3.57 -15.55 17.76
C LYS A 49 5.01 -16.01 18.05
N THR A 50 5.26 -17.31 18.07
CA THR A 50 6.54 -17.90 18.43
C THR A 50 7.42 -18.28 17.26
N ILE A 51 7.02 -17.88 16.04
CA ILE A 51 7.60 -18.38 14.78
C ILE A 51 9.15 -18.27 14.72
N PHE A 52 9.73 -17.14 15.16
CA PHE A 52 11.19 -16.98 15.21
C PHE A 52 11.84 -17.87 16.25
N ASN A 53 11.19 -18.06 17.41
CA ASN A 53 11.69 -18.94 18.45
C ASN A 53 11.65 -20.42 18.00
N ASP A 54 10.59 -20.80 17.28
CA ASP A 54 10.44 -22.14 16.74
C ASP A 54 11.49 -22.40 15.67
N PHE A 55 11.70 -21.45 14.75
CA PHE A 55 12.75 -21.51 13.73
C PHE A 55 14.16 -21.61 14.36
N TYR A 56 14.42 -20.79 15.39
CA TYR A 56 15.70 -20.81 16.10
C TYR A 56 15.94 -22.13 16.79
N ARG A 57 14.95 -22.69 17.49
CA ARG A 57 15.05 -23.96 18.19
C ARG A 57 15.29 -25.15 17.25
N GLU A 58 14.65 -25.11 16.06
CA GLU A 58 14.72 -26.24 15.12
C GLU A 58 15.98 -26.23 14.24
N LEU A 59 16.44 -25.07 13.82
CA LEU A 59 17.57 -24.96 12.89
C LEU A 59 18.84 -24.37 13.47
N ASN A 60 18.80 -23.83 14.70
CA ASN A 60 19.91 -23.13 15.34
C ASN A 60 20.65 -22.16 14.39
N PRO A 61 19.94 -21.24 13.74
CA PRO A 61 20.50 -20.41 12.69
C PRO A 61 21.43 -19.33 13.24
N LYS A 62 22.36 -18.85 12.39
CA LYS A 62 23.09 -17.63 12.69
C LYS A 62 22.15 -16.43 12.67
N CYS A 63 21.96 -15.78 13.81
CA CYS A 63 21.13 -14.58 13.91
C CYS A 63 21.97 -13.33 13.61
N ILE A 64 21.47 -12.49 12.68
CA ILE A 64 22.05 -11.19 12.36
C ILE A 64 20.99 -10.13 12.62
N ARG A 65 21.33 -9.10 13.41
CA ARG A 65 20.44 -7.99 13.70
C ARG A 65 20.74 -6.82 12.77
N LEU A 66 19.72 -6.30 12.10
CA LEU A 66 19.80 -5.06 11.34
C LEU A 66 19.44 -3.92 12.28
N ILE A 67 20.39 -3.07 12.59
CA ILE A 67 20.25 -2.00 13.58
C ILE A 67 20.13 -0.60 12.95
N MET A 68 20.49 -0.44 11.68
CA MET A 68 20.43 0.84 10.99
C MET A 68 19.07 1.01 10.30
N ASN A 69 18.34 2.05 10.68
CA ASN A 69 17.09 2.44 10.04
C ASN A 69 17.38 3.47 8.93
N HIS A 70 17.22 3.04 7.69
CA HIS A 70 17.47 3.88 6.51
C HIS A 70 16.24 4.70 6.08
N ARG A 71 15.06 4.39 6.63
CA ARG A 71 13.79 5.02 6.24
C ARG A 71 13.51 6.29 7.03
N SER A 72 13.49 6.17 8.34
CA SER A 72 12.88 7.17 9.22
C SER A 72 13.92 8.13 9.80
N ALA A 73 13.52 9.39 9.91
CA ALA A 73 14.27 10.44 10.56
C ALA A 73 14.55 10.13 12.06
N PRO A 74 15.61 10.67 12.67
CA PRO A 74 16.08 10.31 14.01
C PRO A 74 15.02 10.42 15.11
N ARG A 75 14.21 11.48 15.11
CA ARG A 75 13.13 11.63 16.11
C ARG A 75 12.06 10.54 15.99
N LEU A 76 11.73 10.10 14.77
CA LEU A 76 10.81 9.00 14.55
C LEU A 76 11.42 7.68 15.03
N VAL A 77 12.70 7.46 14.78
CA VAL A 77 13.44 6.29 15.29
C VAL A 77 13.46 6.28 16.81
N ALA A 78 13.65 7.45 17.45
CA ALA A 78 13.61 7.58 18.91
C ALA A 78 12.21 7.19 19.47
N LEU A 79 11.12 7.61 18.83
CA LEU A 79 9.77 7.19 19.20
C LEU A 79 9.56 5.70 19.01
N GLN A 80 10.04 5.11 17.90
CA GLN A 80 10.01 3.67 17.68
C GLN A 80 10.73 2.91 18.81
N LYS A 81 11.91 3.37 19.23
CA LYS A 81 12.67 2.77 20.35
C LYS A 81 11.92 2.87 21.67
N ALA A 82 11.23 3.98 21.93
CA ALA A 82 10.45 4.15 23.15
C ALA A 82 9.29 3.14 23.28
N MET A 83 8.87 2.50 22.17
CA MET A 83 7.86 1.44 22.18
C MET A 83 8.42 0.03 22.47
N TYR A 84 9.73 -0.18 22.45
CA TYR A 84 10.29 -1.52 22.54
C TYR A 84 9.97 -2.22 23.87
N GLU A 85 9.92 -1.46 24.97
CA GLU A 85 9.53 -2.02 26.27
C GLU A 85 8.09 -2.54 26.25
N SER A 86 7.15 -1.77 25.72
CA SER A 86 5.74 -2.18 25.62
C SER A 86 5.54 -3.36 24.64
N LEU A 87 6.42 -3.47 23.64
CA LEU A 87 6.44 -4.56 22.67
C LEU A 87 7.22 -5.81 23.19
N LYS A 88 7.78 -5.76 24.41
CA LYS A 88 8.59 -6.82 25.02
C LYS A 88 9.83 -7.15 24.17
N GLU A 89 10.32 -6.21 23.41
CA GLU A 89 11.55 -6.33 22.64
C GLU A 89 12.73 -5.79 23.44
N LYS A 90 13.87 -6.43 23.28
CA LYS A 90 15.10 -5.95 23.90
C LYS A 90 15.48 -4.61 23.29
N ALA A 91 15.86 -3.65 24.13
CA ALA A 91 16.46 -2.41 23.67
C ALA A 91 17.70 -2.74 22.82
N THR A 92 17.59 -2.54 21.51
CA THR A 92 18.70 -2.70 20.57
C THR A 92 19.27 -1.33 20.26
N GLU A 93 20.53 -1.26 19.86
CA GLU A 93 21.20 -0.04 19.41
C GLU A 93 20.72 0.39 18.02
N VAL A 94 19.37 0.45 17.80
CA VAL A 94 18.82 0.94 16.56
C VAL A 94 19.10 2.44 16.42
N CYS A 95 19.64 2.83 15.27
CA CYS A 95 19.95 4.23 14.95
C CYS A 95 19.42 4.59 13.56
N ALA A 96 19.14 5.86 13.34
CA ALA A 96 18.85 6.38 12.00
C ALA A 96 20.14 6.38 11.16
N SER A 97 19.99 6.25 9.84
CA SER A 97 21.12 6.39 8.92
C SER A 97 21.64 7.84 8.88
N GLY A 98 22.90 8.02 8.45
CA GLY A 98 23.53 9.36 8.36
C GLY A 98 22.95 10.30 7.29
N ASN A 99 21.85 9.92 6.62
CA ASN A 99 21.17 10.77 5.62
C ASN A 99 20.28 11.86 6.23
N TRP A 100 20.14 11.89 7.57
CA TRP A 100 19.29 12.81 8.33
C TRP A 100 20.16 13.67 9.25
N ALA A 101 19.75 14.92 9.49
CA ALA A 101 20.30 15.69 10.58
C ALA A 101 19.77 15.12 11.93
N GLU A 102 20.51 15.34 13.02
CA GLU A 102 20.24 14.72 14.32
C GLU A 102 18.83 15.03 14.87
N ASP A 103 18.35 16.25 14.61
CA ASP A 103 17.04 16.74 15.06
C ASP A 103 15.92 16.57 14.03
N ASP A 104 16.20 15.90 12.91
CA ASP A 104 15.19 15.67 11.88
C ASP A 104 14.06 14.76 12.37
N GLY A 105 12.89 15.01 11.81
CA GLY A 105 11.67 14.28 12.08
C GLY A 105 10.64 15.10 12.86
N ASN A 106 9.40 15.05 12.42
CA ASN A 106 8.30 15.75 13.07
C ASN A 106 7.25 14.75 13.59
N ILE A 107 6.89 14.89 14.86
CA ILE A 107 5.86 14.07 15.50
C ILE A 107 4.83 15.01 16.10
N ALA A 108 3.55 14.83 15.74
CA ALA A 108 2.46 15.65 16.24
C ALA A 108 1.30 14.79 16.77
N LEU A 109 0.57 15.31 17.76
CA LEU A 109 -0.69 14.79 18.24
C LEU A 109 -1.76 15.88 18.13
N PHE A 110 -2.72 15.69 17.22
CA PHE A 110 -3.84 16.59 17.03
C PHE A 110 -5.04 16.08 17.84
N ILE A 111 -5.58 16.94 18.70
CA ILE A 111 -6.76 16.65 19.52
C ILE A 111 -7.85 17.60 19.09
N ALA A 112 -8.90 17.09 18.44
CA ALA A 112 -10.01 17.87 17.92
C ALA A 112 -11.31 17.58 18.68
N ASP A 113 -12.16 18.59 18.85
CA ASP A 113 -13.45 18.44 19.51
C ASP A 113 -14.45 17.68 18.61
N ASN A 114 -14.34 17.80 17.30
CA ASN A 114 -15.17 17.11 16.32
C ASN A 114 -14.41 16.80 15.01
N GLU A 115 -15.03 16.01 14.15
CA GLU A 115 -14.46 15.56 12.88
C GLU A 115 -14.20 16.68 11.88
N GLN A 116 -14.99 17.78 11.91
CA GLN A 116 -14.79 18.93 11.03
C GLN A 116 -13.51 19.69 11.42
N LEU A 117 -13.26 19.86 12.72
CA LEU A 117 -12.04 20.49 13.23
C LEU A 117 -10.80 19.59 12.98
N GLU A 118 -10.96 18.28 13.10
CA GLU A 118 -9.91 17.31 12.73
C GLU A 118 -9.59 17.44 11.24
N ALA A 119 -10.61 17.42 10.40
CA ALA A 119 -10.48 17.55 8.95
C ALA A 119 -9.78 18.85 8.56
N ALA A 120 -10.22 19.97 9.10
CA ALA A 120 -9.61 21.27 8.82
C ALA A 120 -8.12 21.32 9.25
N ALA A 121 -7.79 20.73 10.42
CA ALA A 121 -6.43 20.71 10.94
C ALA A 121 -5.51 19.82 10.10
N VAL A 122 -5.96 18.60 9.76
CA VAL A 122 -5.22 17.63 8.95
C VAL A 122 -5.03 18.18 7.54
N SER A 123 -6.10 18.66 6.90
CA SER A 123 -6.03 19.20 5.54
C SER A 123 -5.12 20.42 5.45
N LYS A 124 -5.19 21.32 6.43
CA LYS A 124 -4.28 22.48 6.48
C LYS A 124 -2.80 22.06 6.55
N ASP A 125 -2.48 21.06 7.37
CA ASP A 125 -1.10 20.56 7.49
C ASP A 125 -0.64 19.83 6.23
N ILE A 126 -1.54 19.06 5.58
CA ILE A 126 -1.28 18.41 4.28
C ILE A 126 -1.00 19.48 3.20
N LEU A 127 -1.85 20.48 3.09
CA LEU A 127 -1.70 21.58 2.12
C LEU A 127 -0.37 22.32 2.32
N LEU A 128 0.03 22.54 3.57
CA LEU A 128 1.33 23.15 3.88
C LEU A 128 2.49 22.27 3.41
N LYS A 129 2.41 20.94 3.58
CA LYS A 129 3.45 20.02 3.10
C LYS A 129 3.53 20.01 1.57
N ILE A 130 2.38 19.99 0.91
CA ILE A 130 2.31 20.07 -0.57
C ILE A 130 2.90 21.40 -1.06
N SER A 131 2.58 22.52 -0.43
CA SER A 131 3.15 23.83 -0.79
C SER A 131 4.67 23.91 -0.56
N ASN A 132 5.21 23.06 0.31
CA ASN A 132 6.65 22.91 0.56
C ASN A 132 7.31 21.84 -0.35
N GLY A 133 6.61 21.35 -1.37
CA GLY A 133 7.15 20.44 -2.38
C GLY A 133 7.03 18.95 -2.07
N VAL A 134 6.24 18.55 -1.08
CA VAL A 134 5.92 17.13 -0.87
C VAL A 134 4.82 16.73 -1.83
N GLU A 135 5.05 15.71 -2.65
CA GLU A 135 4.05 15.21 -3.58
C GLU A 135 2.85 14.57 -2.84
N PRO A 136 1.61 14.71 -3.34
CA PRO A 136 0.43 14.14 -2.70
C PRO A 136 0.54 12.64 -2.43
N HIS A 137 1.10 11.86 -3.35
CA HIS A 137 1.28 10.42 -3.20
C HIS A 137 2.33 10.02 -2.15
N ASP A 138 3.20 10.96 -1.74
CA ASP A 138 4.15 10.77 -0.65
C ASP A 138 3.58 11.09 0.74
N ILE A 139 2.31 11.50 0.80
CA ILE A 139 1.56 11.74 2.03
C ILE A 139 0.50 10.65 2.16
N CYS A 140 0.42 9.98 3.30
CA CYS A 140 -0.56 8.92 3.51
C CYS A 140 -1.42 9.16 4.75
N ILE A 141 -2.73 8.89 4.63
CA ILE A 141 -3.66 8.85 5.75
C ILE A 141 -3.92 7.39 6.10
N LEU A 142 -3.54 7.01 7.30
CA LEU A 142 -3.73 5.66 7.84
C LEU A 142 -4.82 5.65 8.90
N CYS A 143 -5.65 4.61 8.88
CA CYS A 143 -6.56 4.30 9.97
C CYS A 143 -6.50 2.81 10.29
N LYS A 144 -6.95 2.45 11.48
CA LYS A 144 -6.95 1.03 11.87
C LYS A 144 -7.97 0.22 11.07
N GLN A 145 -9.14 0.81 10.81
CA GLN A 145 -10.26 0.17 10.13
C GLN A 145 -11.19 1.21 9.49
N LYS A 146 -12.04 0.77 8.55
CA LYS A 146 -13.12 1.55 7.95
C LYS A 146 -12.67 2.95 7.47
N PRO A 147 -11.76 3.02 6.50
CA PRO A 147 -11.27 4.30 5.98
C PRO A 147 -12.40 5.28 5.61
N GLN A 148 -13.51 4.78 5.07
CA GLN A 148 -14.67 5.58 4.69
C GLN A 148 -15.29 6.34 5.87
N ASP A 149 -15.40 5.69 7.04
CA ASP A 149 -16.05 6.28 8.21
C ASP A 149 -15.14 7.31 8.89
N TYR A 150 -13.81 7.11 8.86
CA TYR A 150 -12.85 7.98 9.53
C TYR A 150 -12.37 9.15 8.68
N ALA A 151 -12.27 8.98 7.37
CA ALA A 151 -11.61 9.95 6.50
C ALA A 151 -12.57 10.80 5.66
N SER A 152 -13.90 10.56 5.66
CA SER A 152 -14.85 11.27 4.80
C SER A 152 -14.76 12.79 4.91
N ALA A 153 -14.74 13.34 6.13
CA ALA A 153 -14.64 14.77 6.34
C ALA A 153 -13.28 15.35 5.86
N ILE A 154 -12.19 14.57 5.96
CA ILE A 154 -10.86 14.98 5.49
C ILE A 154 -10.83 14.97 3.96
N ILE A 155 -11.44 13.98 3.31
CA ILE A 155 -11.58 13.92 1.85
C ILE A 155 -12.31 15.15 1.35
N GLU A 156 -13.49 15.43 1.89
CA GLU A 156 -14.29 16.60 1.52
C GLU A 156 -13.53 17.92 1.72
N GLU A 157 -12.75 18.03 2.78
CA GLU A 157 -12.00 19.25 3.05
C GLU A 157 -10.81 19.42 2.10
N LEU A 158 -10.08 18.33 1.77
CA LEU A 158 -9.00 18.37 0.79
C LEU A 158 -9.53 18.70 -0.63
N GLU A 159 -10.67 18.14 -1.01
CA GLU A 159 -11.31 18.39 -2.30
C GLU A 159 -11.69 19.87 -2.47
N LYS A 160 -12.16 20.56 -1.42
CA LYS A 160 -12.43 22.01 -1.45
C LYS A 160 -11.19 22.83 -1.81
N HIS A 161 -10.02 22.30 -1.54
CA HIS A 161 -8.73 22.93 -1.83
C HIS A 161 -8.06 22.37 -3.10
N GLY A 162 -8.77 21.57 -3.89
CA GLY A 162 -8.26 20.98 -5.14
C GLY A 162 -7.24 19.86 -4.95
N VAL A 163 -7.12 19.32 -3.74
CA VAL A 163 -6.27 18.15 -3.46
C VAL A 163 -7.13 16.91 -3.40
N ARG A 164 -6.85 15.96 -4.27
CA ARG A 164 -7.52 14.67 -4.30
C ARG A 164 -7.00 13.78 -3.18
N ALA A 165 -7.89 13.17 -2.42
CA ALA A 165 -7.58 12.11 -1.48
C ALA A 165 -8.38 10.86 -1.87
N ARG A 166 -7.72 9.68 -1.92
CA ARG A 166 -8.32 8.47 -2.46
C ARG A 166 -8.21 7.29 -1.49
N ILE A 167 -9.32 6.61 -1.28
CA ILE A 167 -9.32 5.34 -0.53
C ILE A 167 -8.79 4.23 -1.42
N GLU A 168 -7.69 3.62 -1.01
CA GLU A 168 -6.94 2.64 -1.79
C GLU A 168 -7.58 1.24 -1.85
N THR A 169 -8.71 1.05 -1.19
CA THR A 169 -9.42 -0.24 -1.24
C THR A 169 -9.86 -0.56 -2.67
N GLY A 170 -9.35 -1.64 -3.21
CA GLY A 170 -9.60 -2.06 -4.59
C GLY A 170 -8.50 -1.62 -5.58
N TYR A 171 -8.01 -0.39 -5.51
CA TYR A 171 -6.97 0.10 -6.43
C TYR A 171 -5.62 -0.56 -6.21
N GLN A 172 -5.16 -0.62 -4.97
CA GLN A 172 -3.84 -1.12 -4.63
C GLN A 172 -3.61 -2.59 -5.04
N ASP A 173 -4.65 -3.42 -4.94
CA ASP A 173 -4.57 -4.82 -5.34
C ASP A 173 -4.62 -4.94 -6.87
N LEU A 174 -5.47 -4.15 -7.53
CA LEU A 174 -5.60 -4.14 -9.00
C LEU A 174 -4.33 -3.67 -9.72
N ILE A 175 -3.68 -2.63 -9.23
CA ILE A 175 -2.44 -2.11 -9.85
C ILE A 175 -1.34 -3.17 -9.87
N LYS A 176 -1.36 -4.14 -8.95
CA LYS A 176 -0.41 -5.25 -8.88
C LYS A 176 -0.78 -6.43 -9.78
N GLU A 177 -1.98 -6.45 -10.34
CA GLU A 177 -2.43 -7.53 -11.21
C GLU A 177 -1.71 -7.47 -12.57
N PRO A 178 -1.08 -8.56 -13.03
CA PRO A 178 -0.35 -8.57 -14.29
C PRO A 178 -1.18 -8.16 -15.50
N ILE A 179 -2.47 -8.52 -15.52
CA ILE A 179 -3.36 -8.14 -16.63
C ILE A 179 -3.70 -6.65 -16.62
N VAL A 180 -3.79 -6.04 -15.45
CA VAL A 180 -4.03 -4.60 -15.29
C VAL A 180 -2.80 -3.80 -15.71
N ASP A 181 -1.61 -4.24 -15.31
CA ASP A 181 -0.34 -3.65 -15.76
C ASP A 181 -0.21 -3.71 -17.29
N LEU A 182 -0.58 -4.85 -17.90
CA LEU A 182 -0.63 -4.99 -19.35
C LEU A 182 -1.59 -3.98 -20.00
N PHE A 183 -2.81 -3.84 -19.48
CA PHE A 183 -3.79 -2.87 -20.01
C PHE A 183 -3.26 -1.45 -19.96
N ILE A 184 -2.70 -1.04 -18.81
CA ILE A 184 -2.15 0.30 -18.62
C ILE A 184 -1.02 0.55 -19.61
N LYS A 185 -0.07 -0.37 -19.75
CA LYS A 185 1.03 -0.25 -20.71
C LYS A 185 0.54 -0.20 -22.15
N PHE A 186 -0.47 -1.02 -22.47
CA PHE A 186 -1.07 -1.02 -23.80
C PHE A 186 -1.74 0.31 -24.15
N MET A 187 -2.48 0.91 -23.20
CA MET A 187 -3.11 2.21 -23.37
C MET A 187 -2.07 3.34 -23.49
N ILE A 188 -0.98 3.29 -22.73
CA ILE A 188 0.13 4.23 -22.83
C ILE A 188 0.73 4.18 -24.24
N CYS A 189 0.98 2.98 -24.79
CA CYS A 189 1.50 2.81 -26.15
C CYS A 189 0.48 3.25 -27.22
N ALA A 190 -0.81 3.12 -26.97
CA ALA A 190 -1.88 3.55 -27.87
C ALA A 190 -1.99 5.09 -27.91
N ASP A 191 -1.84 5.76 -26.76
CA ASP A 191 -1.87 7.22 -26.70
C ASP A 191 -0.65 7.84 -27.39
N SER A 192 0.56 7.36 -27.09
CA SER A 192 1.81 7.87 -27.64
C SER A 192 2.84 6.77 -27.93
N ARG A 193 3.50 6.84 -29.09
CA ARG A 193 4.59 5.90 -29.46
C ARG A 193 5.93 6.22 -28.78
N LYS A 194 5.99 7.19 -27.87
CA LYS A 194 7.22 7.63 -27.19
C LYS A 194 7.53 6.82 -25.92
N HIS A 195 7.04 5.58 -25.83
CA HIS A 195 7.16 4.72 -24.64
C HIS A 195 7.85 3.38 -25.01
N PRO A 196 9.17 3.39 -25.28
CA PRO A 196 9.87 2.20 -25.74
C PRO A 196 9.89 1.06 -24.70
N ASN A 197 9.91 1.38 -23.40
CA ASN A 197 9.95 0.37 -22.34
C ASN A 197 8.62 -0.41 -22.28
N GLU A 198 7.48 0.28 -22.33
CA GLU A 198 6.15 -0.31 -22.33
C GLU A 198 5.94 -1.14 -23.60
N TRP A 199 6.40 -0.65 -24.75
CA TRP A 199 6.35 -1.38 -26.01
C TRP A 199 7.17 -2.67 -25.95
N THR A 200 8.42 -2.60 -25.50
CA THR A 200 9.29 -3.78 -25.33
C THR A 200 8.69 -4.80 -24.38
N PHE A 201 8.10 -4.36 -23.26
CA PHE A 201 7.41 -5.25 -22.33
C PHE A 201 6.25 -6.01 -23.02
N ILE A 202 5.43 -5.32 -23.82
CA ILE A 202 4.32 -5.95 -24.56
C ILE A 202 4.85 -6.95 -25.57
N GLU A 203 5.91 -6.63 -26.31
CA GLU A 203 6.54 -7.53 -27.28
C GLU A 203 7.09 -8.80 -26.61
N GLU A 204 7.85 -8.65 -25.54
CA GLU A 204 8.40 -9.77 -24.77
C GLU A 204 7.31 -10.69 -24.23
N LEU A 205 6.23 -10.11 -23.71
CA LEU A 205 5.09 -10.87 -23.24
C LEU A 205 4.40 -11.62 -24.37
N LEU A 206 4.22 -11.02 -25.55
CA LEU A 206 3.63 -11.68 -26.73
C LEU A 206 4.50 -12.82 -27.23
N VAL A 207 5.83 -12.62 -27.33
CA VAL A 207 6.78 -13.67 -27.71
C VAL A 207 6.62 -14.88 -26.81
N GLU A 208 6.48 -14.66 -25.51
CA GLU A 208 6.30 -15.74 -24.55
C GLU A 208 4.92 -16.40 -24.65
N LEU A 209 3.85 -15.59 -24.72
CA LEU A 209 2.46 -16.10 -24.79
C LEU A 209 2.17 -16.88 -26.09
N TRP A 210 2.78 -16.47 -27.18
CA TRP A 210 2.57 -17.13 -28.49
C TRP A 210 3.62 -18.22 -28.76
N GLY A 211 4.56 -18.43 -27.82
CA GLY A 211 5.58 -19.48 -27.94
C GLY A 211 6.53 -19.26 -29.12
N ILE A 212 6.82 -18.00 -29.47
CA ILE A 212 7.74 -17.66 -30.56
C ILE A 212 9.14 -17.98 -30.08
N SER A 213 9.66 -19.14 -30.46
CA SER A 213 11.00 -19.59 -30.13
C SER A 213 11.97 -19.27 -31.25
N GLY A 214 13.04 -18.54 -30.93
CA GLY A 214 14.15 -18.28 -31.85
C GLY A 214 14.22 -16.86 -32.39
N MET A 215 15.42 -16.46 -32.73
CA MET A 215 15.83 -15.10 -33.01
C MET A 215 14.90 -14.33 -33.97
N ARG A 216 14.93 -13.01 -33.81
CA ARG A 216 14.22 -11.92 -34.49
C ARG A 216 14.24 -11.94 -36.04
N GLU A 217 14.65 -13.02 -36.66
CA GLU A 217 14.81 -13.15 -38.12
C GLU A 217 13.70 -13.96 -38.81
N ASN A 218 12.61 -14.27 -38.09
CA ASN A 218 11.54 -15.09 -38.66
C ASN A 218 10.32 -14.25 -39.03
N ASP A 219 9.69 -14.57 -40.18
CA ASP A 219 8.41 -14.03 -40.65
C ASP A 219 7.34 -13.96 -39.55
N THR A 220 7.40 -14.85 -38.56
CA THR A 220 6.49 -14.92 -37.40
C THR A 220 6.63 -13.71 -36.45
N PHE A 221 7.84 -13.22 -36.22
CA PHE A 221 8.05 -12.03 -35.38
C PHE A 221 7.55 -10.76 -36.08
N ASP A 222 7.84 -10.62 -37.38
CA ASP A 222 7.33 -9.51 -38.17
C ASP A 222 5.81 -9.52 -38.30
N GLU A 223 5.20 -10.69 -38.37
CA GLU A 223 3.75 -10.85 -38.36
C GLU A 223 3.15 -10.45 -37.01
N MET A 224 3.77 -10.85 -35.90
CA MET A 224 3.39 -10.44 -34.55
C MET A 224 3.44 -8.92 -34.40
N GLN A 225 4.52 -8.29 -34.84
CA GLN A 225 4.70 -6.83 -34.81
C GLN A 225 3.64 -6.09 -35.62
N ARG A 226 3.31 -6.59 -36.80
CA ARG A 226 2.24 -6.05 -37.64
C ARG A 226 0.88 -6.14 -36.95
N LYS A 227 0.57 -7.31 -36.36
CA LYS A 227 -0.68 -7.53 -35.61
C LYS A 227 -0.76 -6.63 -34.37
N LEU A 228 0.31 -6.53 -33.59
CA LEU A 228 0.41 -5.63 -32.44
C LEU A 228 0.15 -4.18 -32.85
N SER A 229 0.86 -3.71 -33.88
CA SER A 229 0.67 -2.35 -34.39
C SER A 229 -0.76 -2.09 -34.88
N ALA A 230 -1.43 -3.08 -35.47
CA ALA A 230 -2.80 -2.97 -35.91
C ALA A 230 -3.77 -2.80 -34.72
N VAL A 231 -3.64 -3.62 -33.68
CA VAL A 231 -4.50 -3.53 -32.49
C VAL A 231 -4.24 -2.25 -31.70
N VAL A 232 -2.97 -1.86 -31.54
CA VAL A 232 -2.63 -0.56 -30.91
C VAL A 232 -3.25 0.62 -31.66
N ASN A 233 -3.27 0.58 -33.01
CA ASN A 233 -3.93 1.62 -33.81
C ASN A 233 -5.48 1.61 -33.66
N VAL A 234 -6.09 0.45 -33.47
CA VAL A 234 -7.54 0.36 -33.18
C VAL A 234 -7.84 0.98 -31.82
N VAL A 235 -7.11 0.57 -30.79
CA VAL A 235 -7.24 1.15 -29.43
C VAL A 235 -7.00 2.64 -29.47
N LYS A 236 -5.96 3.12 -30.18
CA LYS A 236 -5.69 4.55 -30.36
C LYS A 236 -6.88 5.32 -30.94
N LYS A 237 -7.52 4.78 -31.98
CA LYS A 237 -8.71 5.44 -32.56
C LYS A 237 -9.87 5.50 -31.55
N ASN A 238 -10.04 4.45 -30.76
CA ASN A 238 -11.07 4.42 -29.72
C ASN A 238 -10.79 5.47 -28.65
N ILE A 239 -9.59 5.51 -28.10
CA ILE A 239 -9.22 6.47 -27.02
C ILE A 239 -9.18 7.93 -27.48
N GLN A 240 -9.09 8.22 -28.78
CA GLN A 240 -9.20 9.58 -29.32
C GLN A 240 -10.65 10.09 -29.35
N GLN A 241 -11.63 9.24 -29.12
CA GLN A 241 -13.03 9.60 -29.01
C GLN A 241 -13.45 9.58 -27.54
N LYS A 242 -14.49 10.34 -27.19
CA LYS A 242 -15.07 10.22 -25.85
C LYS A 242 -15.81 8.89 -25.77
N LEU A 243 -15.30 7.96 -24.98
CA LEU A 243 -15.89 6.63 -24.82
C LEU A 243 -17.06 6.65 -23.85
N ASP A 244 -18.09 5.90 -24.18
CA ASP A 244 -19.08 5.43 -23.23
C ASP A 244 -18.65 4.05 -22.63
N THR A 245 -19.45 3.52 -21.74
CA THR A 245 -19.17 2.27 -21.03
C THR A 245 -19.10 1.06 -21.99
N GLU A 246 -19.95 0.99 -23.02
CA GLU A 246 -19.96 -0.12 -23.98
C GLU A 246 -18.73 -0.10 -24.87
N GLN A 247 -18.34 1.07 -25.33
CA GLN A 247 -17.12 1.27 -26.13
C GLN A 247 -15.87 0.97 -25.32
N TRP A 248 -15.85 1.34 -24.03
CA TRP A 248 -14.77 0.99 -23.11
C TRP A 248 -14.68 -0.53 -22.94
N HIS A 249 -15.78 -1.19 -22.64
CA HIS A 249 -15.85 -2.65 -22.56
C HIS A 249 -15.34 -3.33 -23.83
N SER A 250 -15.79 -2.88 -24.99
CA SER A 250 -15.36 -3.41 -26.29
C SER A 250 -13.85 -3.21 -26.53
N THR A 251 -13.31 -2.07 -26.10
CA THR A 251 -11.88 -1.76 -26.21
C THR A 251 -11.02 -2.70 -25.36
N LEU A 252 -11.41 -2.96 -24.11
CA LEU A 252 -10.74 -3.94 -23.24
C LEU A 252 -10.82 -5.35 -23.82
N ASN A 253 -11.98 -5.78 -24.28
CA ASN A 253 -12.13 -7.09 -24.88
C ASN A 253 -11.25 -7.26 -26.13
N SER A 254 -11.10 -6.24 -26.96
CA SER A 254 -10.22 -6.30 -28.13
C SER A 254 -8.75 -6.54 -27.76
N ILE A 255 -8.30 -6.01 -26.61
CA ILE A 255 -6.96 -6.27 -26.08
C ILE A 255 -6.88 -7.71 -25.54
N ILE A 256 -7.87 -8.15 -24.76
CA ILE A 256 -7.91 -9.52 -24.21
C ILE A 256 -7.90 -10.57 -25.33
N ASP A 257 -8.72 -10.37 -26.33
CA ASP A 257 -8.83 -11.30 -27.48
C ASP A 257 -7.52 -11.37 -28.27
N PHE A 258 -6.84 -10.25 -28.42
CA PHE A 258 -5.54 -10.20 -29.08
C PHE A 258 -4.48 -11.03 -28.35
N PHE A 259 -4.40 -10.96 -27.04
CA PHE A 259 -3.47 -11.79 -26.25
C PHE A 259 -3.94 -13.23 -26.12
N GLY A 260 -5.25 -13.47 -26.16
CA GLY A 260 -5.90 -14.76 -25.97
C GLY A 260 -6.05 -15.16 -24.51
N ILE A 261 -7.28 -15.31 -24.04
CA ILE A 261 -7.59 -15.67 -22.63
C ILE A 261 -6.87 -16.95 -22.21
N GLY A 262 -6.80 -17.94 -23.10
CA GLY A 262 -6.11 -19.20 -22.85
C GLY A 262 -4.62 -19.02 -22.55
N ASN A 263 -3.96 -18.17 -23.34
CA ASN A 263 -2.55 -17.85 -23.18
C ASN A 263 -2.27 -17.06 -21.88
N ILE A 264 -3.11 -16.06 -21.59
CA ILE A 264 -3.03 -15.27 -20.35
C ILE A 264 -3.16 -16.20 -19.13
N LYS A 265 -4.17 -17.09 -19.13
CA LYS A 265 -4.37 -18.05 -18.04
C LYS A 265 -3.27 -19.12 -17.95
N ALA A 266 -2.62 -19.46 -19.05
CA ALA A 266 -1.48 -20.38 -19.06
C ALA A 266 -0.26 -19.73 -18.41
N LYS A 267 0.03 -18.45 -18.72
CA LYS A 267 1.14 -17.66 -18.16
C LYS A 267 0.93 -17.33 -16.68
N PHE A 268 -0.29 -16.98 -16.31
CA PHE A 268 -0.65 -16.57 -14.96
C PHE A 268 -1.65 -17.55 -14.34
N PRO A 269 -1.16 -18.64 -13.69
CA PRO A 269 -2.03 -19.73 -13.22
C PRO A 269 -3.11 -19.30 -12.22
N ALA A 270 -2.91 -18.22 -11.47
CA ALA A 270 -3.91 -17.65 -10.56
C ALA A 270 -5.25 -17.36 -11.28
N TYR A 271 -5.17 -16.94 -12.54
CA TYR A 271 -6.37 -16.63 -13.36
C TYR A 271 -7.17 -17.85 -13.82
N LYS A 272 -6.68 -19.07 -13.56
CA LYS A 272 -7.44 -20.32 -13.77
C LYS A 272 -8.44 -20.59 -12.65
N GLN A 273 -8.33 -19.89 -11.51
CA GLN A 273 -9.15 -20.17 -10.33
C GLN A 273 -10.54 -19.53 -10.46
N GLY A 274 -11.57 -20.36 -10.60
CA GLY A 274 -12.97 -19.94 -10.60
C GLY A 274 -13.26 -18.71 -11.47
N THR A 275 -13.81 -17.67 -10.86
CA THR A 275 -14.17 -16.38 -11.50
C THR A 275 -13.09 -15.29 -11.32
N TYR A 276 -11.93 -15.63 -10.76
CA TYR A 276 -10.94 -14.62 -10.36
C TYR A 276 -10.53 -13.69 -11.50
N PHE A 277 -10.23 -14.26 -12.69
CA PHE A 277 -9.87 -13.46 -13.87
C PHE A 277 -10.95 -12.43 -14.22
N MET A 278 -12.21 -12.88 -14.32
CA MET A 278 -13.31 -11.97 -14.66
C MET A 278 -13.57 -10.93 -13.57
N ASN A 279 -13.39 -11.31 -12.31
CA ASN A 279 -13.51 -10.35 -11.20
C ASN A 279 -12.47 -9.22 -11.30
N VAL A 280 -11.22 -9.55 -11.63
CA VAL A 280 -10.15 -8.57 -11.86
C VAL A 280 -10.50 -7.65 -13.03
N ILE A 281 -10.94 -8.22 -14.17
CA ILE A 281 -11.33 -7.44 -15.35
C ILE A 281 -12.48 -6.49 -15.04
N ASN A 282 -13.57 -7.00 -14.47
CA ASN A 282 -14.76 -6.20 -14.18
C ASN A 282 -14.45 -5.07 -13.18
N GLN A 283 -13.62 -5.35 -12.17
CA GLN A 283 -13.22 -4.35 -11.20
C GLN A 283 -12.32 -3.27 -11.83
N PHE A 284 -11.37 -3.67 -12.68
CA PHE A 284 -10.55 -2.72 -13.42
C PHE A 284 -11.39 -1.86 -14.36
N GLU A 285 -12.28 -2.49 -15.13
CA GLU A 285 -13.17 -1.81 -16.06
C GLU A 285 -13.98 -0.71 -15.38
N SER A 286 -14.60 -1.04 -14.24
CA SER A 286 -15.40 -0.08 -13.46
C SER A 286 -14.55 1.06 -12.89
N LEU A 287 -13.49 0.73 -12.14
CA LEU A 287 -12.68 1.74 -11.46
C LEU A 287 -11.90 2.63 -12.43
N PHE A 288 -11.38 2.06 -13.53
CA PHE A 288 -10.69 2.85 -14.53
C PHE A 288 -11.65 3.80 -15.28
N PHE A 289 -12.87 3.32 -15.57
CA PHE A 289 -13.87 4.18 -16.22
C PHE A 289 -14.32 5.34 -15.33
N GLU A 290 -14.45 5.12 -14.03
CA GLU A 290 -14.69 6.19 -13.05
C GLU A 290 -13.58 7.26 -13.12
N GLU A 291 -12.32 6.82 -13.17
CA GLU A 291 -11.16 7.72 -13.31
C GLU A 291 -11.14 8.45 -14.65
N TYR A 292 -11.53 7.77 -15.71
CA TYR A 292 -11.63 8.36 -17.04
C TYR A 292 -12.69 9.47 -17.11
N VAL A 293 -13.85 9.24 -16.48
CA VAL A 293 -14.90 10.26 -16.37
C VAL A 293 -14.43 11.44 -15.51
N ALA A 294 -13.78 11.17 -14.37
CA ALA A 294 -13.22 12.19 -13.50
C ALA A 294 -12.12 13.02 -14.19
N ALA A 295 -11.36 12.39 -15.08
CA ALA A 295 -10.36 13.05 -15.93
C ALA A 295 -10.95 13.77 -17.16
N HIS A 296 -12.28 13.92 -17.24
CA HIS A 296 -12.97 14.52 -18.39
C HIS A 296 -12.63 13.89 -19.76
N GLY A 297 -12.29 12.60 -19.76
CA GLY A 297 -11.93 11.86 -20.96
C GLY A 297 -10.46 12.01 -21.39
N VAL A 298 -9.61 12.60 -20.56
CA VAL A 298 -8.16 12.72 -20.82
C VAL A 298 -7.43 11.46 -20.35
N TRP A 299 -6.93 10.66 -21.28
CA TRP A 299 -6.38 9.33 -21.01
C TRP A 299 -5.17 9.33 -20.09
N ASN A 300 -4.18 10.16 -20.33
CA ASN A 300 -3.00 10.22 -19.47
C ASN A 300 -3.36 10.57 -18.04
N LEU A 301 -4.25 11.56 -17.87
CA LEU A 301 -4.75 11.94 -16.55
C LEU A 301 -5.55 10.81 -15.89
N ALA A 302 -6.34 10.06 -16.67
CA ALA A 302 -7.06 8.88 -16.15
C ALA A 302 -6.10 7.78 -15.67
N ILE A 303 -5.03 7.52 -16.41
CA ILE A 303 -3.99 6.56 -16.02
C ILE A 303 -3.26 7.02 -14.75
N GLU A 304 -2.84 8.28 -14.69
CA GLU A 304 -2.19 8.89 -13.52
C GLU A 304 -3.12 8.85 -12.29
N ASN A 305 -4.39 9.20 -12.48
CA ASN A 305 -5.40 9.11 -11.44
C ASN A 305 -5.61 7.68 -10.96
N PHE A 306 -5.70 6.72 -11.88
CA PHE A 306 -5.85 5.30 -11.54
C PHE A 306 -4.62 4.76 -10.78
N ARG A 307 -3.42 5.19 -11.14
CA ARG A 307 -2.18 4.87 -10.41
C ARG A 307 -2.11 5.58 -9.04
N GLY A 308 -2.80 6.69 -8.87
CA GLY A 308 -2.78 7.49 -7.66
C GLY A 308 -1.66 8.52 -7.59
N ASP A 309 -1.04 8.85 -8.73
CA ASP A 309 0.15 9.69 -8.82
C ASP A 309 -0.09 11.11 -8.24
N HIS A 310 -1.32 11.60 -8.29
CA HIS A 310 -1.69 12.96 -7.84
C HIS A 310 -2.65 12.96 -6.65
N SER A 311 -2.76 11.86 -5.92
CA SER A 311 -3.69 11.76 -4.79
C SER A 311 -3.00 11.41 -3.49
N VAL A 312 -3.56 11.87 -2.38
CA VAL A 312 -3.20 11.44 -1.03
C VAL A 312 -3.85 10.06 -0.78
N PRO A 313 -3.10 8.97 -0.67
CA PRO A 313 -3.66 7.66 -0.42
C PRO A 313 -4.20 7.54 1.01
N ILE A 314 -5.38 6.93 1.12
CA ILE A 314 -6.05 6.63 2.39
C ILE A 314 -6.24 5.12 2.48
N MET A 315 -5.73 4.50 3.53
CA MET A 315 -5.81 3.05 3.68
C MET A 315 -5.78 2.59 5.13
N THR A 316 -6.06 1.32 5.33
CA THR A 316 -5.82 0.71 6.65
C THR A 316 -4.32 0.45 6.87
N ILE A 317 -3.91 0.42 8.15
CA ILE A 317 -2.52 0.11 8.51
C ILE A 317 -2.07 -1.23 7.91
N HIS A 318 -2.95 -2.23 7.86
CA HIS A 318 -2.64 -3.52 7.24
C HIS A 318 -2.27 -3.38 5.76
N LYS A 319 -2.98 -2.55 5.01
CA LYS A 319 -2.71 -2.30 3.59
C LYS A 319 -1.43 -1.49 3.35
N SER A 320 -0.97 -0.73 4.35
CA SER A 320 0.27 0.06 4.24
C SER A 320 1.54 -0.77 4.43
N LYS A 321 1.42 -2.04 4.78
CA LYS A 321 2.59 -2.90 5.00
C LYS A 321 3.44 -3.01 3.71
N GLY A 322 4.76 -2.84 3.85
CA GLY A 322 5.68 -2.78 2.71
C GLY A 322 5.79 -1.40 2.05
N LEU A 323 4.87 -0.47 2.33
CA LEU A 323 4.90 0.90 1.79
C LEU A 323 5.62 1.86 2.74
N GLU A 324 5.97 3.04 2.22
CA GLU A 324 6.62 4.12 2.97
C GLU A 324 6.28 5.48 2.37
N TYR A 325 6.12 6.48 3.23
CA TYR A 325 5.65 7.81 2.86
C TYR A 325 6.50 8.89 3.52
N ASN A 326 6.62 10.05 2.90
CA ASN A 326 7.29 11.19 3.50
C ASN A 326 6.57 11.63 4.78
N ALA A 327 5.24 11.72 4.71
CA ALA A 327 4.39 12.09 5.83
C ALA A 327 3.24 11.09 6.04
N VAL A 328 3.00 10.71 7.28
CA VAL A 328 1.92 9.81 7.67
C VAL A 328 0.98 10.50 8.65
N TYR A 329 -0.32 10.44 8.38
CA TYR A 329 -1.38 10.84 9.30
C TYR A 329 -2.10 9.59 9.80
N PHE A 330 -1.89 9.24 11.05
CA PHE A 330 -2.63 8.15 11.68
C PHE A 330 -3.87 8.71 12.36
N ILE A 331 -5.02 8.61 11.68
CA ILE A 331 -6.30 9.13 12.17
C ILE A 331 -7.06 8.09 12.98
N GLY A 332 -7.88 8.56 13.92
CA GLY A 332 -8.72 7.71 14.75
C GLY A 332 -7.96 6.95 15.84
N LEU A 333 -7.04 7.62 16.55
CA LEU A 333 -6.42 7.05 17.75
C LEU A 333 -7.43 7.06 18.90
N GLU A 334 -8.42 6.14 18.84
CA GLU A 334 -9.63 6.11 19.65
C GLU A 334 -9.96 4.69 20.12
N ASP A 335 -10.59 4.55 21.28
CA ASP A 335 -11.01 3.26 21.83
C ASP A 335 -11.95 2.49 20.88
N SER A 336 -12.78 3.20 20.11
CA SER A 336 -13.68 2.60 19.12
C SER A 336 -12.94 1.94 17.96
N ALA A 337 -11.79 2.46 17.55
CA ALA A 337 -10.92 1.85 16.55
C ALA A 337 -10.12 0.68 17.14
N PHE A 338 -9.73 0.78 18.41
CA PHE A 338 -8.95 -0.20 19.17
C PHE A 338 -9.83 -1.02 20.13
N TRP A 339 -11.05 -1.36 19.70
CA TRP A 339 -12.09 -1.99 20.53
C TRP A 339 -11.64 -3.27 21.22
N ASN A 340 -10.64 -3.98 20.69
CA ASN A 340 -10.13 -5.23 21.26
C ASN A 340 -8.81 -5.06 22.04
N PHE A 341 -8.35 -3.83 22.26
CA PHE A 341 -7.05 -3.55 22.87
C PHE A 341 -6.87 -4.24 24.24
N ARG A 342 -7.93 -4.30 25.06
CA ARG A 342 -7.87 -4.92 26.38
C ARG A 342 -7.61 -6.45 26.32
N ASN A 343 -8.06 -7.10 25.25
CA ASN A 343 -7.90 -8.55 25.08
C ASN A 343 -6.66 -8.91 24.25
N GLN A 344 -6.27 -8.05 23.30
CA GLN A 344 -5.16 -8.28 22.37
C GLN A 344 -4.22 -7.05 22.25
N PRO A 345 -3.65 -6.57 23.37
CA PRO A 345 -2.84 -5.36 23.37
C PRO A 345 -1.57 -5.49 22.48
N ASP A 346 -0.98 -6.67 22.42
CA ASP A 346 0.26 -6.90 21.67
C ASP A 346 0.08 -6.65 20.16
N GLU A 347 -1.06 -7.08 19.57
CA GLU A 347 -1.36 -6.84 18.15
C GLU A 347 -1.59 -5.35 17.87
N ASP A 348 -2.30 -4.68 18.75
CA ASP A 348 -2.61 -3.26 18.62
C ASP A 348 -1.36 -2.38 18.82
N ARG A 349 -0.42 -2.78 19.69
CA ARG A 349 0.89 -2.15 19.81
C ARG A 349 1.72 -2.32 18.54
N CYS A 350 1.72 -3.53 17.96
CA CYS A 350 2.34 -3.76 16.67
C CYS A 350 1.69 -2.91 15.58
N THR A 351 0.36 -2.78 15.58
CA THR A 351 -0.38 -1.94 14.64
C THR A 351 0.06 -0.47 14.73
N PHE A 352 0.15 0.09 15.95
CA PHE A 352 0.65 1.44 16.18
C PHE A 352 2.11 1.59 15.71
N PHE A 353 2.95 0.60 16.01
CA PHE A 353 4.34 0.58 15.57
C PHE A 353 4.47 0.54 14.04
N VAL A 354 3.65 -0.27 13.36
CA VAL A 354 3.63 -0.32 11.89
C VAL A 354 3.27 1.03 11.31
N ALA A 355 2.19 1.68 11.78
CA ALA A 355 1.79 2.99 11.30
C ALA A 355 2.94 4.02 11.43
N LEU A 356 3.60 4.08 12.59
CA LEU A 356 4.75 4.92 12.84
C LEU A 356 5.92 4.61 11.89
N SER A 357 6.18 3.31 11.64
CA SER A 357 7.30 2.86 10.80
C SER A 357 7.09 3.10 9.30
N ARG A 358 5.92 3.55 8.87
CA ARG A 358 5.66 3.94 7.46
C ARG A 358 6.18 5.34 7.15
N ALA A 359 6.43 6.18 8.15
CA ALA A 359 6.84 7.55 7.98
C ALA A 359 8.36 7.69 7.78
N LYS A 360 8.76 8.52 6.80
CA LYS A 360 10.14 8.95 6.58
C LYS A 360 10.46 10.19 7.40
N ALA A 361 9.74 11.29 7.18
CA ALA A 361 10.04 12.60 7.78
C ALA A 361 9.05 13.02 8.87
N SER A 362 7.78 12.68 8.77
CA SER A 362 6.80 13.13 9.76
C SER A 362 5.66 12.15 10.01
N VAL A 363 5.19 12.11 11.26
CA VAL A 363 3.97 11.39 11.64
C VAL A 363 3.08 12.29 12.50
N THR A 364 1.78 12.32 12.15
CA THR A 364 0.76 13.05 12.90
C THR A 364 -0.31 12.05 13.34
N PHE A 365 -0.54 11.95 14.63
CA PHE A 365 -1.62 11.17 15.22
C PHE A 365 -2.82 12.06 15.48
N THR A 366 -4.04 11.56 15.29
CA THR A 366 -5.24 12.34 15.61
C THR A 366 -6.16 11.62 16.58
N PHE A 367 -6.74 12.39 17.49
CA PHE A 367 -7.85 12.00 18.35
C PHE A 367 -9.00 12.98 18.16
N CYS A 368 -10.18 12.47 17.83
CA CYS A 368 -11.39 13.24 17.66
C CYS A 368 -12.37 12.91 18.79
N LYS A 369 -12.83 13.90 19.56
CA LYS A 369 -13.72 13.66 20.70
C LYS A 369 -15.14 13.25 20.28
N LYS A 370 -15.61 13.72 19.13
CA LYS A 370 -16.97 13.44 18.64
C LYS A 370 -16.94 13.15 17.14
N ARG A 371 -17.45 11.97 16.74
CA ARG A 371 -17.69 11.58 15.34
C ARG A 371 -19.15 11.32 15.10
N THR A 372 -19.76 12.05 14.18
CA THR A 372 -21.14 11.80 13.76
C THR A 372 -21.20 10.56 12.85
N GLY A 373 -22.31 9.84 12.87
CA GLY A 373 -22.46 8.63 12.04
C GLY A 373 -21.83 7.35 12.62
N MET A 374 -21.03 7.43 13.69
CA MET A 374 -20.52 6.26 14.36
C MET A 374 -21.49 5.71 15.42
N LYS A 375 -21.45 4.39 15.64
CA LYS A 375 -22.27 3.73 16.68
C LYS A 375 -22.08 4.34 18.06
N CYS A 376 -20.87 4.80 18.38
CA CYS A 376 -20.54 5.56 19.59
C CYS A 376 -20.00 6.93 19.17
N PRO A 377 -20.82 7.99 19.13
CA PRO A 377 -20.36 9.30 18.68
C PRO A 377 -19.28 9.94 19.57
N MET A 378 -19.42 9.79 20.90
CA MET A 378 -18.44 10.31 21.86
C MET A 378 -17.27 9.35 22.00
N GLN A 379 -16.11 9.78 21.53
CA GLN A 379 -14.90 8.98 21.53
C GLN A 379 -14.11 9.12 22.82
N ARG A 380 -13.41 8.06 23.20
CA ARG A 380 -12.53 7.97 24.36
C ARG A 380 -11.20 7.35 23.96
N HIS A 381 -10.20 7.47 24.80
CA HIS A 381 -8.88 6.83 24.63
C HIS A 381 -8.39 6.11 25.89
N ASN A 382 -9.33 5.78 26.82
CA ASN A 382 -8.96 5.21 28.11
C ASN A 382 -8.31 3.82 27.99
N ALA A 383 -8.75 3.01 27.01
CA ALA A 383 -8.18 1.69 26.79
C ALA A 383 -6.76 1.76 26.21
N ILE A 384 -6.51 2.74 25.36
CA ILE A 384 -5.25 2.96 24.65
C ILE A 384 -4.42 4.10 25.25
N ASN A 385 -4.65 4.44 26.53
CA ASN A 385 -4.00 5.59 27.17
C ASN A 385 -2.45 5.52 27.10
N GLU A 386 -1.89 4.33 27.08
CA GLU A 386 -0.44 4.14 26.94
C GLU A 386 0.17 4.83 25.72
N PHE A 387 -0.58 4.92 24.60
CA PHE A 387 -0.11 5.65 23.40
C PHE A 387 -0.12 7.17 23.64
N PHE A 388 -1.14 7.66 24.37
CA PHE A 388 -1.20 9.07 24.74
C PHE A 388 -0.11 9.44 25.74
N ASP A 389 0.11 8.59 26.75
CA ASP A 389 1.20 8.78 27.72
C ASP A 389 2.56 8.81 27.04
N LEU A 390 2.77 7.98 26.02
CA LEU A 390 3.98 7.97 25.21
C LEU A 390 4.14 9.26 24.39
N LEU A 391 3.09 9.63 23.62
CA LEU A 391 3.14 10.79 22.71
C LEU A 391 3.23 12.12 23.47
N GLN A 392 2.66 12.21 24.67
CA GLN A 392 2.67 13.42 25.50
C GLN A 392 3.91 13.55 26.39
N ARG A 393 4.85 12.60 26.34
CA ARG A 393 6.15 12.76 27.03
C ARG A 393 6.89 14.00 26.52
N PRO A 394 7.54 14.78 27.38
CA PRO A 394 8.32 15.95 26.98
C PRO A 394 9.31 15.60 25.85
N GLY A 395 9.31 16.40 24.79
CA GLY A 395 10.24 16.24 23.66
C GLY A 395 9.83 15.17 22.62
N ILE A 396 8.74 14.40 22.82
CA ILE A 396 8.27 13.40 21.86
C ILE A 396 7.41 14.06 20.78
N ALA A 397 6.18 14.46 21.09
CA ALA A 397 5.28 15.02 20.10
C ALA A 397 4.85 16.46 20.43
N GLU A 398 4.60 17.25 19.38
CA GLU A 398 3.92 18.53 19.49
C GLU A 398 2.42 18.28 19.63
N VAL A 399 1.82 18.69 20.77
CA VAL A 399 0.39 18.51 21.01
C VAL A 399 -0.38 19.75 20.60
N LYS A 400 -1.27 19.62 19.60
CA LYS A 400 -2.14 20.72 19.12
C LYS A 400 -3.60 20.40 19.44
N ARG A 401 -4.33 21.39 19.98
CA ARG A 401 -5.74 21.26 20.35
C ARG A 401 -6.62 22.16 19.49
N PHE A 402 -7.64 21.58 18.90
CA PHE A 402 -8.58 22.25 18.01
C PHE A 402 -9.98 22.19 18.64
N GLN A 403 -10.44 23.35 19.12
CA GLN A 403 -11.67 23.47 19.91
C GLN A 403 -12.68 24.38 19.21
N ASN A 404 -13.95 24.12 19.41
CA ASN A 404 -15.00 25.07 19.05
C ASN A 404 -14.81 26.34 19.87
N ARG A 405 -14.79 27.47 19.21
CA ARG A 405 -14.81 28.80 19.85
C ARG A 405 -16.20 29.12 20.39
#